data_5f1c39746fe7da058f3e9afe23b4cf58
#
_entry.id   5f1c39746fe7da058f3e9afe23b4cf58
#
_cell.length_a   1.000
_cell.length_b   1.000
_cell.length_c   1.000
_cell.angle_alpha   90.00
_cell.angle_beta   90.00
_cell.angle_gamma   90.00
#
_symmetry.space_group_name_H-M   'P 1'
#
loop_
_entity.id
_entity.type
_entity.pdbx_description
1 polymer ?
#
loop_
_entity_poly.entity_id
_entity_poly.type
_entity_poly.pdbx_seq_one_letter_code
_entity_poly.pdbx_strand_id
1 'polypeptide(L)'
;GAGPPKAAHYKGSVIPLDLFGHEDPEEYAARRHRELYEETEKITYPSHEALAEAIRSCSRCPLRKEGGLGPVLSTGPSDSPLMIVGEGPGGVEDDYGGPLVGPSGQLLDKALLSVGITRDHVYVTNIVKCRPRGNRTPTMEEGRFCGSIWLAAEIALVKPKVIVGLGKVALRFFLGHEAGIIRSRGHWIDYHGIPVMPTFHPAYLLRQSGRSLVDAKWQVYYDLLAAKEKAAALSPQWVWKSETMPNLLENLTEERKRRHEGNHMSSLQ
;
A
#
# COMPACT_ATOMS: atom_id res chain seq x y z
N GLY A 1 2.83 34.84 -34.62
CA GLY A 1 1.90 34.31 -33.66
C GLY A 1 2.38 32.95 -33.18
N ALA A 2 2.84 32.85 -31.93
CA ALA A 2 3.19 31.58 -31.32
C ALA A 2 1.89 30.80 -31.06
N GLY A 3 1.80 29.60 -31.60
CA GLY A 3 0.69 28.68 -31.31
C GLY A 3 0.65 28.29 -29.82
N PRO A 4 -0.49 27.78 -29.34
CA PRO A 4 -0.64 27.40 -27.95
C PRO A 4 0.45 26.38 -27.53
N PRO A 5 0.95 26.47 -26.31
CA PRO A 5 1.96 25.54 -25.83
C PRO A 5 1.41 24.11 -25.90
N LYS A 6 2.25 23.18 -26.38
CA LYS A 6 1.89 21.73 -26.41
C LYS A 6 1.58 21.28 -25.00
N ALA A 7 0.43 20.61 -24.84
CA ALA A 7 0.05 19.99 -23.59
C ALA A 7 1.20 19.14 -23.05
N ALA A 8 1.62 19.41 -21.83
CA ALA A 8 2.64 18.62 -21.17
C ALA A 8 2.07 17.22 -20.90
N HIS A 9 2.58 16.23 -21.64
CA HIS A 9 2.24 14.84 -21.41
C HIS A 9 3.00 14.35 -20.18
N TYR A 10 2.36 14.37 -19.02
CA TYR A 10 2.82 13.59 -17.88
C TYR A 10 2.56 12.12 -18.13
N LYS A 11 3.59 11.28 -17.96
CA LYS A 11 3.47 9.84 -18.09
C LYS A 11 2.46 9.31 -17.06
N GLY A 12 1.21 9.13 -17.48
CA GLY A 12 0.22 8.36 -16.75
C GLY A 12 -1.07 9.05 -16.31
N SER A 13 -1.20 10.38 -16.33
CA SER A 13 -2.48 11.05 -16.07
C SER A 13 -2.56 12.41 -16.76
N VAL A 14 -3.70 12.71 -17.35
CA VAL A 14 -4.02 14.07 -17.77
C VAL A 14 -4.47 14.79 -16.52
N ILE A 15 -3.60 15.62 -15.94
CA ILE A 15 -4.00 16.57 -14.91
C ILE A 15 -4.73 17.70 -15.65
N PRO A 16 -6.00 18.00 -15.31
CA PRO A 16 -6.66 19.15 -15.88
C PRO A 16 -5.87 20.38 -15.51
N LEU A 17 -5.22 21.00 -16.50
CA LEU A 17 -4.70 22.33 -16.32
C LEU A 17 -5.90 23.26 -16.04
N ASP A 18 -5.81 24.02 -14.97
CA ASP A 18 -6.64 25.20 -14.85
C ASP A 18 -6.47 26.01 -16.15
N LEU A 19 -7.57 26.49 -16.69
CA LEU A 19 -7.62 27.20 -17.97
C LEU A 19 -6.68 28.40 -18.02
N PHE A 20 -6.08 28.80 -16.91
CA PHE A 20 -5.22 29.97 -16.73
C PHE A 20 -3.77 29.65 -16.30
N GLY A 21 -3.45 28.36 -16.09
CA GLY A 21 -2.07 27.86 -16.13
C GLY A 21 -1.12 28.32 -15.02
N HIS A 22 -1.60 28.58 -13.82
CA HIS A 22 -0.78 29.15 -12.76
C HIS A 22 -0.33 28.19 -11.66
N GLU A 23 -0.88 26.98 -11.59
CA GLU A 23 -0.48 26.00 -10.57
C GLU A 23 0.45 24.93 -11.17
N ASP A 24 1.56 24.68 -10.48
CA ASP A 24 2.46 23.58 -10.82
C ASP A 24 1.70 22.24 -10.70
N PRO A 25 1.85 21.32 -11.68
CA PRO A 25 1.15 20.03 -11.64
C PRO A 25 1.42 19.20 -10.38
N GLU A 26 2.60 19.30 -9.79
CA GLU A 26 2.92 18.61 -8.54
C GLU A 26 2.22 19.27 -7.36
N GLU A 27 2.16 20.60 -7.33
CA GLU A 27 1.42 21.35 -6.31
C GLU A 27 -0.09 21.08 -6.40
N TYR A 28 -0.65 21.05 -7.62
CA TYR A 28 -2.04 20.65 -7.84
C TYR A 28 -2.31 19.24 -7.34
N ALA A 29 -1.48 18.27 -7.69
CA ALA A 29 -1.63 16.88 -7.26
C ALA A 29 -1.53 16.75 -5.73
N ALA A 30 -0.59 17.45 -5.11
CA ALA A 30 -0.41 17.48 -3.66
C ALA A 30 -1.62 18.12 -2.94
N ARG A 31 -2.15 19.21 -3.50
CA ARG A 31 -3.35 19.88 -2.98
C ARG A 31 -4.57 18.94 -3.07
N ARG A 32 -4.81 18.33 -4.24
CA ARG A 32 -5.90 17.36 -4.40
C ARG A 32 -5.78 16.16 -3.47
N HIS A 33 -4.56 15.70 -3.21
CA HIS A 33 -4.32 14.64 -2.24
C HIS A 33 -4.71 15.07 -0.82
N ARG A 34 -4.34 16.28 -0.40
CA ARG A 34 -4.75 16.82 0.90
C ARG A 34 -6.27 16.98 1.01
N GLU A 35 -6.92 17.55 -0.01
CA GLU A 35 -8.38 17.72 -0.03
C GLU A 35 -9.11 16.38 0.11
N LEU A 36 -8.70 15.36 -0.65
CA LEU A 36 -9.27 14.02 -0.55
C LEU A 36 -9.03 13.39 0.83
N TYR A 37 -7.86 13.61 1.42
CA TYR A 37 -7.57 13.16 2.77
C TYR A 37 -8.50 13.83 3.79
N GLU A 38 -8.65 15.15 3.73
CA GLU A 38 -9.53 15.90 4.63
C GLU A 38 -11.01 15.51 4.47
N GLU A 39 -11.46 15.21 3.26
CA GLU A 39 -12.82 14.70 3.01
C GLU A 39 -13.03 13.32 3.62
N THR A 40 -12.04 12.43 3.50
CA THR A 40 -12.13 11.05 4.00
C THR A 40 -11.88 10.93 5.49
N GLU A 41 -11.09 11.81 6.09
CA GLU A 41 -10.87 11.85 7.55
C GLU A 41 -12.17 12.06 8.33
N LYS A 42 -13.18 12.67 7.71
CA LYS A 42 -14.50 12.85 8.31
C LYS A 42 -15.32 11.57 8.40
N ILE A 43 -14.95 10.53 7.65
CA ILE A 43 -15.62 9.23 7.69
C ILE A 43 -14.95 8.39 8.77
N THR A 44 -15.63 8.21 9.88
CA THR A 44 -15.15 7.39 10.99
C THR A 44 -15.84 6.02 10.99
N TYR A 45 -15.10 5.00 11.36
CA TYR A 45 -15.62 3.65 11.56
C TYR A 45 -15.51 3.29 13.05
N PRO A 46 -16.54 2.63 13.62
CA PRO A 46 -16.56 2.33 15.05
C PRO A 46 -15.54 1.27 15.47
N SER A 47 -15.10 0.43 14.52
CA SER A 47 -14.11 -0.63 14.75
C SER A 47 -13.39 -1.01 13.47
N HIS A 48 -12.27 -1.73 13.62
CA HIS A 48 -11.56 -2.30 12.46
C HIS A 48 -12.41 -3.33 11.71
N GLU A 49 -13.25 -4.10 12.39
CA GLU A 49 -14.19 -5.06 11.79
C GLU A 49 -15.24 -4.35 10.93
N ALA A 50 -15.76 -3.23 11.39
CA ALA A 50 -16.69 -2.40 10.60
C ALA A 50 -16.03 -1.82 9.35
N LEU A 51 -14.79 -1.37 9.46
CA LEU A 51 -13.99 -0.91 8.32
C LEU A 51 -13.73 -2.06 7.34
N ALA A 52 -13.31 -3.22 7.82
CA ALA A 52 -13.06 -4.39 6.99
C ALA A 52 -14.31 -4.80 6.20
N GLU A 53 -15.49 -4.79 6.80
CA GLU A 53 -16.73 -5.10 6.11
C GLU A 53 -17.09 -4.05 5.05
N ALA A 54 -16.86 -2.78 5.34
CA ALA A 54 -17.05 -1.69 4.38
C ALA A 54 -16.11 -1.83 3.16
N ILE A 55 -14.84 -2.17 3.39
CA ILE A 55 -13.88 -2.43 2.31
C ILE A 55 -14.33 -3.64 1.48
N ARG A 56 -14.74 -4.71 2.12
CA ARG A 56 -15.19 -5.96 1.50
C ARG A 56 -16.32 -5.73 0.51
N SER A 57 -17.24 -4.85 0.85
CA SER A 57 -18.43 -4.49 0.03
C SER A 57 -18.15 -3.43 -1.03
N CYS A 58 -16.91 -2.94 -1.14
CA CYS A 58 -16.57 -1.82 -2.02
C CYS A 58 -16.67 -2.18 -3.51
N SER A 59 -17.38 -1.34 -4.26
CA SER A 59 -17.48 -1.40 -5.73
C SER A 59 -17.32 -0.03 -6.40
N ARG A 60 -16.58 0.89 -5.76
CA ARG A 60 -16.60 2.32 -6.05
C ARG A 60 -15.72 2.75 -7.23
N CYS A 61 -14.83 1.89 -7.72
CA CYS A 61 -13.91 2.24 -8.79
C CYS A 61 -13.79 1.11 -9.84
N PRO A 62 -13.26 1.42 -11.05
CA PRO A 62 -13.13 0.44 -12.14
C PRO A 62 -12.29 -0.79 -11.81
N LEU A 63 -11.30 -0.70 -10.91
CA LEU A 63 -10.46 -1.84 -10.51
C LEU A 63 -11.29 -3.04 -10.04
N ARG A 64 -12.42 -2.80 -9.37
CA ARG A 64 -13.30 -3.88 -8.90
C ARG A 64 -13.84 -4.74 -10.05
N LYS A 65 -13.92 -4.18 -11.25
CA LYS A 65 -14.47 -4.83 -12.45
C LYS A 65 -13.41 -5.43 -13.37
N GLU A 66 -12.14 -5.42 -12.98
CA GLU A 66 -11.04 -5.92 -13.82
C GLU A 66 -10.82 -7.43 -13.73
N GLY A 67 -11.72 -8.18 -13.10
CA GLY A 67 -11.73 -9.64 -13.09
C GLY A 67 -11.20 -10.28 -11.81
N GLY A 68 -10.84 -9.49 -10.81
CA GLY A 68 -10.46 -10.01 -9.49
C GLY A 68 -11.67 -10.48 -8.67
N LEU A 69 -11.40 -11.23 -7.60
CA LEU A 69 -12.43 -11.76 -6.69
C LEU A 69 -13.00 -10.70 -5.74
N GLY A 70 -12.38 -9.55 -5.66
CA GLY A 70 -12.83 -8.45 -4.82
C GLY A 70 -11.72 -7.84 -3.96
N PRO A 71 -12.06 -6.88 -3.09
CA PRO A 71 -11.07 -6.24 -2.24
C PRO A 71 -10.31 -7.24 -1.37
N VAL A 72 -9.00 -7.05 -1.25
CA VAL A 72 -8.11 -7.80 -0.37
C VAL A 72 -7.90 -6.98 0.88
N LEU A 73 -8.23 -7.56 2.03
CA LEU A 73 -8.12 -6.91 3.33
C LEU A 73 -6.69 -6.97 3.87
N SER A 74 -6.44 -6.15 4.88
CA SER A 74 -5.19 -6.16 5.66
C SER A 74 -5.01 -7.45 6.47
N THR A 75 -3.78 -7.69 6.90
CA THR A 75 -3.44 -8.72 7.89
C THR A 75 -2.65 -8.11 9.04
N GLY A 76 -2.59 -8.83 10.14
CA GLY A 76 -1.87 -8.41 11.34
C GLY A 76 -2.73 -7.61 12.34
N PRO A 77 -2.19 -7.33 13.52
CA PRO A 77 -2.92 -6.67 14.59
C PRO A 77 -3.24 -5.21 14.26
N SER A 78 -4.49 -4.81 14.53
CA SER A 78 -5.00 -3.47 14.24
C SER A 78 -4.49 -2.37 15.21
N ASP A 79 -3.64 -2.72 16.15
CA ASP A 79 -2.98 -1.82 17.09
C ASP A 79 -1.44 -1.82 16.95
N SER A 80 -0.93 -2.40 15.86
CA SER A 80 0.52 -2.41 15.62
C SER A 80 1.08 -0.99 15.45
N PRO A 81 2.23 -0.70 16.06
CA PRO A 81 2.92 0.57 15.86
C PRO A 81 3.61 0.68 14.49
N LEU A 82 3.74 -0.42 13.74
CA LEU A 82 4.34 -0.45 12.41
C LEU A 82 3.34 -0.96 11.38
N MET A 83 3.11 -0.14 10.36
CA MET A 83 2.29 -0.48 9.21
C MET A 83 3.15 -0.63 7.97
N ILE A 84 2.98 -1.73 7.25
CA ILE A 84 3.62 -2.00 5.95
C ILE A 84 2.59 -1.80 4.85
N VAL A 85 2.89 -0.95 3.89
CA VAL A 85 1.96 -0.60 2.80
C VAL A 85 2.58 -0.94 1.46
N GLY A 86 2.00 -1.92 0.78
CA GLY A 86 2.37 -2.30 -0.58
C GLY A 86 1.53 -1.61 -1.65
N GLU A 87 1.69 -2.05 -2.89
CA GLU A 87 1.04 -1.49 -4.07
C GLU A 87 -0.42 -1.94 -4.20
N GLY A 88 -0.63 -3.21 -4.42
CA GLY A 88 -1.92 -3.82 -4.66
C GLY A 88 -1.84 -5.34 -4.77
N PRO A 89 -2.98 -6.05 -4.78
CA PRO A 89 -3.00 -7.50 -4.86
C PRO A 89 -2.51 -8.02 -6.21
N GLY A 90 -1.68 -9.06 -6.18
CA GLY A 90 -1.41 -9.91 -7.32
C GLY A 90 -2.37 -11.12 -7.36
N GLY A 91 -2.05 -12.11 -8.21
CA GLY A 91 -2.91 -13.29 -8.38
C GLY A 91 -3.08 -14.14 -7.13
N VAL A 92 -2.00 -14.37 -6.40
CA VAL A 92 -2.04 -15.18 -5.15
C VAL A 92 -2.82 -14.44 -4.07
N GLU A 93 -2.59 -13.13 -3.92
CA GLU A 93 -3.29 -12.27 -2.98
C GLU A 93 -4.79 -12.21 -3.27
N ASP A 94 -5.16 -12.09 -4.53
CA ASP A 94 -6.57 -12.09 -4.94
C ASP A 94 -7.24 -13.43 -4.66
N ASP A 95 -6.55 -14.55 -4.89
CA ASP A 95 -7.05 -15.90 -4.62
C ASP A 95 -7.25 -16.16 -3.12
N TYR A 96 -6.29 -15.83 -2.29
CA TYR A 96 -6.32 -16.08 -0.86
C TYR A 96 -6.99 -14.97 -0.03
N GLY A 97 -6.99 -13.73 -0.51
CA GLY A 97 -7.60 -12.60 0.18
C GLY A 97 -6.74 -11.95 1.27
N GLY A 98 -5.42 -12.07 1.15
CA GLY A 98 -4.47 -11.39 2.04
C GLY A 98 -3.36 -10.67 1.27
N PRO A 99 -2.80 -9.58 1.81
CA PRO A 99 -1.78 -8.78 1.16
C PRO A 99 -0.40 -9.42 1.27
N LEU A 100 0.40 -9.33 0.20
CA LEU A 100 1.81 -9.76 0.20
C LEU A 100 1.99 -11.19 0.73
N VAL A 101 1.29 -12.15 0.15
CA VAL A 101 1.33 -13.58 0.51
C VAL A 101 1.88 -14.47 -0.61
N GLY A 102 2.10 -13.92 -1.80
CA GLY A 102 2.77 -14.57 -2.91
C GLY A 102 4.30 -14.50 -2.81
N PRO A 103 5.04 -14.67 -3.93
CA PRO A 103 6.51 -14.64 -3.94
C PRO A 103 7.11 -13.35 -3.37
N SER A 104 6.54 -12.19 -3.67
CA SER A 104 6.94 -10.90 -3.09
C SER A 104 6.76 -10.88 -1.58
N GLY A 105 5.64 -11.44 -1.09
CA GLY A 105 5.36 -11.54 0.33
C GLY A 105 6.32 -12.46 1.08
N GLN A 106 6.72 -13.57 0.47
CA GLN A 106 7.73 -14.47 1.04
C GLN A 106 9.09 -13.79 1.19
N LEU A 107 9.46 -12.96 0.23
CA LEU A 107 10.69 -12.16 0.32
C LEU A 107 10.57 -11.07 1.40
N LEU A 108 9.40 -10.43 1.51
CA LEU A 108 9.13 -9.48 2.60
C LEU A 108 9.27 -10.15 3.97
N ASP A 109 8.75 -11.35 4.15
CA ASP A 109 8.85 -12.10 5.41
C ASP A 109 10.30 -12.34 5.82
N LYS A 110 11.15 -12.71 4.85
CA LYS A 110 12.59 -12.88 5.09
C LYS A 110 13.26 -11.54 5.46
N ALA A 111 12.90 -10.46 4.78
CA ALA A 111 13.43 -9.14 5.06
C ALA A 111 13.01 -8.64 6.45
N LEU A 112 11.75 -8.83 6.83
CA LEU A 112 11.24 -8.49 8.16
C LEU A 112 11.94 -9.31 9.24
N LEU A 113 12.09 -10.62 9.02
CA LEU A 113 12.78 -11.49 9.97
C LEU A 113 14.24 -11.09 10.19
N SER A 114 14.92 -10.59 9.15
CA SER A 114 16.30 -10.10 9.26
C SER A 114 16.46 -8.92 10.22
N VAL A 115 15.41 -8.17 10.48
CA VAL A 115 15.35 -7.08 11.46
C VAL A 115 14.57 -7.45 12.73
N GLY A 116 14.25 -8.74 12.92
CA GLY A 116 13.60 -9.26 14.11
C GLY A 116 12.09 -9.06 14.17
N ILE A 117 11.42 -9.06 13.03
CA ILE A 117 9.96 -8.88 12.93
C ILE A 117 9.33 -10.15 12.31
N THR A 118 8.20 -10.60 12.87
CA THR A 118 7.33 -11.60 12.23
C THR A 118 6.01 -10.98 11.82
N ARG A 119 5.35 -11.54 10.79
CA ARG A 119 4.14 -11.01 10.15
C ARG A 119 2.94 -10.86 11.08
N ASP A 120 2.87 -11.65 12.13
CA ASP A 120 1.80 -11.61 13.12
C ASP A 120 1.89 -10.43 14.09
N HIS A 121 2.97 -9.64 14.03
CA HIS A 121 3.17 -8.46 14.87
C HIS A 121 3.18 -7.12 14.12
N VAL A 122 2.94 -7.14 12.81
CA VAL A 122 2.85 -5.92 11.99
C VAL A 122 1.54 -5.88 11.21
N TYR A 123 1.03 -4.66 10.99
CA TYR A 123 -0.13 -4.45 10.14
C TYR A 123 0.33 -4.32 8.69
N VAL A 124 -0.23 -5.14 7.80
CA VAL A 124 0.14 -5.16 6.39
C VAL A 124 -1.08 -4.91 5.52
N THR A 125 -0.96 -4.00 4.59
CA THR A 125 -2.02 -3.60 3.67
C THR A 125 -1.43 -3.12 2.34
N ASN A 126 -2.29 -2.70 1.41
CA ASN A 126 -1.91 -2.13 0.13
C ASN A 126 -2.59 -0.77 -0.11
N ILE A 127 -2.03 0.03 -1.01
CA ILE A 127 -2.64 1.27 -1.50
C ILE A 127 -3.97 0.99 -2.18
N VAL A 128 -4.00 0.08 -3.17
CA VAL A 128 -5.25 -0.36 -3.80
C VAL A 128 -5.66 -1.72 -3.26
N LYS A 129 -6.97 -1.93 -3.10
CA LYS A 129 -7.51 -3.14 -2.50
C LYS A 129 -7.88 -4.22 -3.52
N CYS A 130 -8.13 -3.85 -4.77
CA CYS A 130 -8.52 -4.78 -5.83
C CYS A 130 -7.35 -5.03 -6.79
N ARG A 131 -7.28 -6.27 -7.31
CA ARG A 131 -6.25 -6.67 -8.27
C ARG A 131 -6.46 -5.98 -9.61
N PRO A 132 -5.47 -5.22 -10.10
CA PRO A 132 -5.48 -4.71 -11.47
C PRO A 132 -5.33 -5.85 -12.48
N ARG A 133 -5.96 -5.74 -13.64
CA ARG A 133 -5.88 -6.74 -14.72
C ARG A 133 -4.43 -7.01 -15.11
N GLY A 134 -4.06 -8.29 -15.16
CA GLY A 134 -2.70 -8.71 -15.52
C GLY A 134 -1.63 -8.22 -14.55
N ASN A 135 -1.98 -7.90 -13.32
CA ASN A 135 -1.08 -7.33 -12.30
C ASN A 135 -0.38 -6.03 -12.78
N ARG A 136 -1.05 -5.25 -13.63
CA ARG A 136 -0.52 -3.95 -14.03
C ARG A 136 -0.30 -3.03 -12.84
N THR A 137 0.58 -2.08 -12.98
CA THR A 137 0.75 -1.03 -11.99
C THR A 137 -0.50 -0.16 -11.92
N PRO A 138 -1.07 0.08 -10.73
CA PRO A 138 -2.14 1.06 -10.56
C PRO A 138 -1.70 2.45 -11.02
N THR A 139 -2.63 3.20 -11.61
CA THR A 139 -2.38 4.60 -11.92
C THR A 139 -2.30 5.43 -10.64
N MET A 140 -1.72 6.61 -10.75
CA MET A 140 -1.68 7.56 -9.63
C MET A 140 -3.08 7.93 -9.15
N GLU A 141 -4.03 8.10 -10.07
CA GLU A 141 -5.44 8.41 -9.75
C GLU A 141 -6.11 7.24 -9.01
N GLU A 142 -5.93 6.00 -9.47
CA GLU A 142 -6.45 4.81 -8.80
C GLU A 142 -5.89 4.67 -7.38
N GLY A 143 -4.58 4.86 -7.20
CA GLY A 143 -3.94 4.84 -5.90
C GLY A 143 -4.44 5.95 -4.97
N ARG A 144 -4.59 7.16 -5.49
CA ARG A 144 -5.11 8.30 -4.74
C ARG A 144 -6.56 8.05 -4.31
N PHE A 145 -7.40 7.59 -5.20
CA PHE A 145 -8.80 7.32 -4.91
C PHE A 145 -8.96 6.24 -3.84
N CYS A 146 -8.42 5.05 -4.09
CA CYS A 146 -8.55 3.91 -3.17
C CYS A 146 -7.84 4.18 -1.84
N GLY A 147 -6.61 4.71 -1.89
CA GLY A 147 -5.82 5.01 -0.71
C GLY A 147 -6.44 6.08 0.18
N SER A 148 -7.00 7.14 -0.41
CA SER A 148 -7.64 8.22 0.36
C SER A 148 -8.93 7.79 1.03
N ILE A 149 -9.63 6.79 0.51
CA ILE A 149 -10.84 6.26 1.12
C ILE A 149 -10.51 5.18 2.16
N TRP A 150 -9.71 4.20 1.80
CA TRP A 150 -9.52 2.99 2.62
C TRP A 150 -8.24 2.98 3.44
N LEU A 151 -7.09 3.27 2.83
CA LEU A 151 -5.84 3.32 3.58
C LEU A 151 -5.85 4.45 4.62
N ALA A 152 -6.38 5.62 4.28
CA ALA A 152 -6.53 6.71 5.24
C ALA A 152 -7.41 6.31 6.43
N ALA A 153 -8.49 5.56 6.20
CA ALA A 153 -9.33 5.02 7.27
C ALA A 153 -8.60 3.94 8.11
N GLU A 154 -7.82 3.08 7.48
CA GLU A 154 -6.96 2.13 8.18
C GLU A 154 -5.94 2.86 9.08
N ILE A 155 -5.28 3.88 8.57
CA ILE A 155 -4.32 4.68 9.34
C ILE A 155 -5.01 5.38 10.51
N ALA A 156 -6.20 5.92 10.32
CA ALA A 156 -6.97 6.59 11.36
C ALA A 156 -7.38 5.65 12.51
N LEU A 157 -7.68 4.37 12.20
CA LEU A 157 -8.03 3.37 13.21
C LEU A 157 -6.82 2.73 13.88
N VAL A 158 -5.84 2.32 13.10
CA VAL A 158 -4.64 1.62 13.58
C VAL A 158 -3.72 2.58 14.34
N LYS A 159 -3.65 3.82 13.91
CA LYS A 159 -2.77 4.86 14.48
C LYS A 159 -1.31 4.40 14.57
N PRO A 160 -0.71 3.93 13.46
CA PRO A 160 0.66 3.47 13.48
C PRO A 160 1.61 4.62 13.88
N LYS A 161 2.71 4.28 14.53
CA LYS A 161 3.78 5.24 14.86
C LYS A 161 4.74 5.45 13.70
N VAL A 162 4.86 4.43 12.85
CA VAL A 162 5.72 4.42 11.66
C VAL A 162 5.03 3.65 10.55
N ILE A 163 5.18 4.13 9.32
CA ILE A 163 4.72 3.45 8.12
C ILE A 163 5.95 3.13 7.25
N VAL A 164 5.98 1.93 6.67
CA VAL A 164 6.90 1.57 5.58
C VAL A 164 6.11 1.52 4.27
N GLY A 165 6.51 2.32 3.31
CA GLY A 165 5.93 2.34 1.96
C GLY A 165 6.79 1.53 0.98
N LEU A 166 6.22 0.47 0.40
CA LEU A 166 6.91 -0.43 -0.52
C LEU A 166 6.70 0.00 -1.98
N GLY A 167 7.75 0.52 -2.58
CA GLY A 167 7.78 0.85 -4.01
C GLY A 167 7.18 2.20 -4.37
N LYS A 168 7.16 2.46 -5.68
CA LYS A 168 6.80 3.79 -6.21
C LYS A 168 5.31 4.16 -6.04
N VAL A 169 4.41 3.18 -6.06
CA VAL A 169 2.96 3.46 -5.91
C VAL A 169 2.67 3.95 -4.49
N ALA A 170 3.24 3.29 -3.48
CA ALA A 170 3.16 3.77 -2.10
C ALA A 170 3.84 5.13 -1.92
N LEU A 171 5.04 5.30 -2.48
CA LEU A 171 5.78 6.56 -2.43
C LEU A 171 4.93 7.72 -2.98
N ARG A 172 4.36 7.57 -4.17
CA ARG A 172 3.52 8.59 -4.81
C ARG A 172 2.29 8.94 -3.99
N PHE A 173 1.67 7.93 -3.38
CA PHE A 173 0.53 8.16 -2.50
C PHE A 173 0.91 9.02 -1.30
N PHE A 174 1.97 8.68 -0.58
CA PHE A 174 2.38 9.41 0.63
C PHE A 174 2.94 10.81 0.34
N LEU A 175 3.58 11.01 -0.80
CA LEU A 175 4.04 12.33 -1.24
C LEU A 175 2.92 13.19 -1.84
N GLY A 176 1.90 12.57 -2.45
CA GLY A 176 0.86 13.26 -3.20
C GLY A 176 1.26 13.68 -4.62
N HIS A 177 2.45 13.31 -5.08
CA HIS A 177 2.98 13.61 -6.42
C HIS A 177 3.94 12.52 -6.92
N GLU A 178 4.34 12.60 -8.19
CA GLU A 178 5.32 11.69 -8.79
C GLU A 178 6.72 11.89 -8.19
N ALA A 179 7.37 10.76 -7.90
CA ALA A 179 8.75 10.72 -7.46
C ALA A 179 9.39 9.35 -7.75
N GLY A 180 10.71 9.32 -7.87
CA GLY A 180 11.47 8.10 -8.11
C GLY A 180 11.83 7.38 -6.82
N ILE A 181 11.52 6.08 -6.74
CA ILE A 181 11.80 5.27 -5.55
C ILE A 181 13.30 5.10 -5.29
N ILE A 182 14.13 5.02 -6.33
CA ILE A 182 15.58 4.86 -6.19
C ILE A 182 16.20 6.04 -5.42
N ARG A 183 15.70 7.25 -5.66
CA ARG A 183 16.17 8.46 -4.98
C ARG A 183 15.55 8.65 -3.60
N SER A 184 14.31 8.24 -3.44
CA SER A 184 13.50 8.53 -2.24
C SER A 184 13.63 7.47 -1.16
N ARG A 185 13.98 6.21 -1.51
CA ARG A 185 14.15 5.16 -0.52
C ARG A 185 15.19 5.55 0.54
N GLY A 186 14.94 5.17 1.77
CA GLY A 186 15.83 5.46 2.87
C GLY A 186 15.72 6.87 3.46
N HIS A 187 14.88 7.74 2.89
CA HIS A 187 14.66 9.09 3.37
C HIS A 187 13.25 9.23 3.95
N TRP A 188 13.14 9.66 5.20
CA TRP A 188 11.88 9.86 5.87
C TRP A 188 10.97 10.87 5.16
N ILE A 189 9.69 10.51 5.05
CA ILE A 189 8.61 11.38 4.58
C ILE A 189 7.67 11.63 5.75
N ASP A 190 7.09 12.82 5.84
CA ASP A 190 6.00 13.09 6.76
C ASP A 190 4.65 12.89 6.05
N TYR A 191 3.79 12.05 6.63
CA TYR A 191 2.42 11.89 6.20
C TYR A 191 1.48 12.23 7.36
N HIS A 192 0.99 13.46 7.37
CA HIS A 192 0.11 14.00 8.41
C HIS A 192 0.64 13.74 9.83
N GLY A 193 1.92 13.96 10.05
CA GLY A 193 2.60 13.76 11.33
C GLY A 193 3.11 12.34 11.58
N ILE A 194 2.86 11.40 10.68
CA ILE A 194 3.38 10.03 10.77
C ILE A 194 4.62 9.89 9.89
N PRO A 195 5.77 9.47 10.43
CA PRO A 195 6.95 9.21 9.64
C PRO A 195 6.76 7.98 8.75
N VAL A 196 7.05 8.15 7.46
CA VAL A 196 7.00 7.10 6.44
C VAL A 196 8.40 6.83 5.91
N MET A 197 8.81 5.57 5.93
CA MET A 197 10.06 5.11 5.33
C MET A 197 9.76 4.47 3.97
N PRO A 198 10.11 5.11 2.84
CA PRO A 198 10.01 4.48 1.53
C PRO A 198 11.17 3.50 1.34
N THR A 199 10.87 2.35 0.75
CA THR A 199 11.87 1.35 0.35
C THR A 199 11.43 0.64 -0.92
N PHE A 200 12.25 -0.26 -1.46
CA PHE A 200 11.88 -1.02 -2.64
C PHE A 200 10.71 -1.97 -2.36
N HIS A 201 9.83 -2.12 -3.33
CA HIS A 201 8.86 -3.22 -3.32
C HIS A 201 9.61 -4.55 -3.52
N PRO A 202 9.27 -5.63 -2.79
CA PRO A 202 9.93 -6.92 -2.96
C PRO A 202 9.94 -7.44 -4.41
N ALA A 203 8.91 -7.14 -5.20
CA ALA A 203 8.87 -7.48 -6.63
C ALA A 203 10.05 -6.88 -7.43
N TYR A 204 10.55 -5.71 -7.02
CA TYR A 204 11.75 -5.13 -7.64
C TYR A 204 12.97 -6.02 -7.39
N LEU A 205 13.14 -6.54 -6.19
CA LEU A 205 14.25 -7.44 -5.85
C LEU A 205 14.18 -8.75 -6.63
N LEU A 206 12.97 -9.27 -6.87
CA LEU A 206 12.76 -10.50 -7.66
C LEU A 206 13.19 -10.35 -9.13
N ARG A 207 13.25 -9.12 -9.65
CA ARG A 207 13.73 -8.81 -10.99
C ARG A 207 15.22 -8.50 -11.07
N GLN A 208 15.90 -8.43 -9.94
CA GLN A 208 17.34 -8.15 -9.87
C GLN A 208 18.15 -9.45 -9.81
N SER A 209 19.44 -9.36 -10.17
CA SER A 209 20.38 -10.46 -10.08
C SER A 209 21.78 -9.96 -9.76
N GLY A 210 22.68 -10.86 -9.39
CA GLY A 210 24.08 -10.53 -9.11
C GLY A 210 24.25 -9.44 -8.06
N ARG A 211 25.16 -8.51 -8.32
CA ARG A 211 25.48 -7.42 -7.39
C ARG A 211 24.31 -6.47 -7.14
N SER A 212 23.50 -6.18 -8.18
CA SER A 212 22.31 -5.32 -8.04
C SER A 212 21.33 -5.89 -7.03
N LEU A 213 21.15 -7.21 -7.00
CA LEU A 213 20.28 -7.87 -6.02
C LEU A 213 20.86 -7.77 -4.61
N VAL A 214 22.15 -7.99 -4.45
CA VAL A 214 22.84 -7.89 -3.14
C VAL A 214 22.71 -6.46 -2.60
N ASP A 215 22.99 -5.46 -3.41
CA ASP A 215 22.90 -4.06 -3.02
C ASP A 215 21.47 -3.68 -2.63
N ALA A 216 20.47 -4.09 -3.43
CA ALA A 216 19.06 -3.83 -3.14
C ALA A 216 18.60 -4.50 -1.83
N LYS A 217 19.05 -5.72 -1.55
CA LYS A 217 18.75 -6.42 -0.28
C LYS A 217 19.29 -5.66 0.92
N TRP A 218 20.54 -5.18 0.85
CA TRP A 218 21.11 -4.37 1.93
C TRP A 218 20.38 -3.04 2.13
N GLN A 219 19.97 -2.40 1.04
CA GLN A 219 19.19 -1.16 1.10
C GLN A 219 17.84 -1.38 1.80
N VAL A 220 17.11 -2.42 1.44
CA VAL A 220 15.85 -2.78 2.10
C VAL A 220 16.09 -3.12 3.58
N TYR A 221 17.12 -3.87 3.89
CA TYR A 221 17.49 -4.18 5.26
C TYR A 221 17.69 -2.92 6.12
N TYR A 222 18.47 -1.96 5.65
CA TYR A 222 18.71 -0.71 6.38
C TYR A 222 17.45 0.15 6.49
N ASP A 223 16.62 0.20 5.46
CA ASP A 223 15.36 0.95 5.48
C ASP A 223 14.39 0.35 6.51
N LEU A 224 14.24 -0.98 6.52
CA LEU A 224 13.40 -1.68 7.49
C LEU A 224 13.95 -1.59 8.92
N LEU A 225 15.27 -1.67 9.07
CA LEU A 225 15.91 -1.51 10.38
C LEU A 225 15.64 -0.13 10.97
N ALA A 226 15.80 0.93 10.18
CA ALA A 226 15.50 2.29 10.61
C ALA A 226 14.02 2.46 11.01
N ALA A 227 13.11 1.89 10.22
CA ALA A 227 11.68 1.92 10.53
C ALA A 227 11.35 1.17 11.84
N LYS A 228 11.89 -0.03 12.02
CA LYS A 228 11.71 -0.81 13.24
C LYS A 228 12.27 -0.11 14.46
N GLU A 229 13.49 0.40 14.38
CA GLU A 229 14.14 1.10 15.50
C GLU A 229 13.32 2.33 15.93
N LYS A 230 12.81 3.10 14.98
CA LYS A 230 11.95 4.24 15.28
C LYS A 230 10.63 3.80 15.91
N ALA A 231 9.97 2.78 15.37
CA ALA A 231 8.73 2.24 15.93
C ALA A 231 8.96 1.64 17.32
N ALA A 232 10.05 0.93 17.54
CA ALA A 232 10.40 0.37 18.84
C ALA A 232 10.66 1.46 19.89
N ALA A 233 11.34 2.55 19.51
CA ALA A 233 11.54 3.70 20.39
C ALA A 233 10.23 4.37 20.79
N LEU A 234 9.26 4.46 19.86
CA LEU A 234 7.94 5.06 20.10
C LEU A 234 6.93 4.13 20.80
N SER A 235 7.19 2.82 20.78
CA SER A 235 6.35 1.79 21.39
C SER A 235 7.21 0.69 22.02
N PRO A 236 7.91 1.01 23.13
CA PRO A 236 8.91 0.10 23.71
C PRO A 236 8.32 -1.19 24.28
N GLN A 237 7.02 -1.22 24.56
CA GLN A 237 6.30 -2.39 25.08
C GLN A 237 5.83 -3.36 24.01
N TRP A 238 5.96 -2.99 22.72
CA TRP A 238 5.47 -3.84 21.62
C TRP A 238 6.35 -5.06 21.39
N VAL A 239 5.72 -6.21 21.22
CA VAL A 239 6.41 -7.46 20.84
C VAL A 239 6.52 -7.54 19.34
N TRP A 240 7.71 -7.79 18.81
CA TRP A 240 8.00 -7.77 17.37
C TRP A 240 8.07 -9.14 16.74
N LYS A 241 8.23 -10.19 17.52
CA LYS A 241 8.51 -11.53 17.02
C LYS A 241 7.81 -12.60 17.86
N SER A 242 7.20 -13.57 17.18
CA SER A 242 6.76 -14.82 17.76
C SER A 242 7.91 -15.85 17.75
N GLU A 243 7.75 -16.96 18.49
CA GLU A 243 8.67 -18.10 18.46
C GLU A 243 8.66 -18.80 17.10
N THR A 244 7.52 -18.80 16.43
CA THR A 244 7.33 -19.42 15.11
C THR A 244 6.84 -18.41 14.07
N MET A 245 7.24 -18.62 12.81
CA MET A 245 6.71 -17.86 11.68
C MET A 245 5.26 -18.28 11.42
N PRO A 246 4.33 -17.33 11.24
CA PRO A 246 2.95 -17.67 10.90
C PRO A 246 2.87 -18.27 9.49
N ASN A 247 2.04 -19.28 9.32
CA ASN A 247 1.66 -19.81 8.01
C ASN A 247 0.53 -18.95 7.43
N LEU A 248 0.89 -17.92 6.66
CA LEU A 248 -0.06 -16.94 6.16
C LEU A 248 -1.14 -17.53 5.25
N LEU A 249 -0.78 -18.47 4.39
CA LEU A 249 -1.75 -19.10 3.48
C LEU A 249 -2.73 -20.00 4.23
N GLU A 250 -2.27 -20.71 5.24
CA GLU A 250 -3.15 -21.50 6.11
C GLU A 250 -4.11 -20.61 6.89
N ASN A 251 -3.61 -19.52 7.44
CA ASN A 251 -4.44 -18.53 8.16
C ASN A 251 -5.52 -17.88 7.27
N LEU A 252 -5.33 -17.86 5.95
CA LEU A 252 -6.27 -17.31 4.98
C LEU A 252 -7.22 -18.34 4.36
N THR A 253 -7.22 -19.59 4.82
CA THR A 253 -8.03 -20.68 4.22
C THR A 253 -9.52 -20.35 4.22
N GLU A 254 -10.06 -19.84 5.32
CA GLU A 254 -11.48 -19.46 5.43
C GLU A 254 -11.82 -18.24 4.59
N GLU A 255 -10.94 -17.25 4.54
CA GLU A 255 -11.11 -16.10 3.66
C GLU A 255 -11.13 -16.52 2.19
N ARG A 256 -10.22 -17.41 1.81
CA ARG A 256 -10.18 -17.98 0.45
C ARG A 256 -11.48 -18.68 0.08
N LYS A 257 -12.00 -19.54 0.93
CA LYS A 257 -13.28 -20.22 0.71
C LYS A 257 -14.40 -19.20 0.46
N ARG A 258 -14.54 -18.25 1.35
CA ARG A 258 -15.58 -17.21 1.25
C ARG A 258 -15.51 -16.42 -0.06
N ARG A 259 -14.31 -16.07 -0.51
CA ARG A 259 -14.10 -15.32 -1.77
C ARG A 259 -14.56 -16.12 -2.99
N HIS A 260 -14.32 -17.44 -2.99
CA HIS A 260 -14.70 -18.32 -4.09
C HIS A 260 -16.19 -18.66 -4.10
N GLU A 261 -16.80 -18.87 -2.94
CA GLU A 261 -18.24 -19.14 -2.80
C GLU A 261 -19.10 -17.95 -3.25
N GLY A 262 -18.72 -16.73 -2.85
CA GLY A 262 -19.41 -15.50 -3.27
C GLY A 262 -19.39 -15.27 -4.79
N ASN A 263 -18.37 -15.78 -5.48
CA ASN A 263 -18.24 -15.64 -6.93
C ASN A 263 -19.12 -16.64 -7.71
N HIS A 264 -19.40 -17.82 -7.15
CA HIS A 264 -20.31 -18.80 -7.77
C HIS A 264 -21.76 -18.32 -7.77
N MET A 265 -22.18 -17.54 -6.79
CA MET A 265 -23.53 -16.98 -6.72
C MET A 265 -23.77 -15.85 -7.72
N SER A 266 -22.74 -15.06 -8.04
CA SER A 266 -22.87 -13.96 -9.01
C SER A 266 -22.77 -14.40 -10.48
N SER A 267 -22.34 -15.63 -10.76
CA SER A 267 -22.30 -16.20 -12.12
C SER A 267 -23.60 -16.94 -12.50
N LEU A 268 -24.53 -17.06 -11.59
CA LEU A 268 -25.85 -17.71 -11.78
C LEU A 268 -27.01 -16.71 -11.87
N GLN A 269 -26.75 -15.42 -11.82
CA GLN A 269 -27.68 -14.32 -12.09
C GLN A 269 -27.34 -13.62 -13.43
#